data_65951eba734b0b716a367c5f908becd5
#
_entry.id   65951eba734b0b716a367c5f908becd5
#
_cell.length_a   1.000
_cell.length_b   1.000
_cell.length_c   1.000
_cell.angle_alpha   90.00
_cell.angle_beta   90.00
_cell.angle_gamma   90.00
#
_symmetry.space_group_name_H-M   'P 1'
#
loop_
_entity.id
_entity.type
_entity.pdbx_description
1 polymer ?
#
loop_
_entity_poly.entity_id
_entity_poly.type
_entity_poly.pdbx_seq_one_letter_code
_entity_poly.pdbx_strand_id
1 'polypeptide(L)'
;QMYEANQFDFWNKHEHIILEAKLQASQSLLVAQGNSPSAESRATLHSAQQMLTDTLNITGTNTELEALQNEILLRITTLDKTTLLTDLKLVLAPSPLDTNVHYGSFLLANNHLWILESNSGEVLKIDDASSSQYVPEVIFVRGVTYQGVPSNTPVDIAWDDRRNRLLILDINGKLFASDPTSEYQPKPIAGSLSLSEDTKRQFVTTGDAVHMLSSDGVVTTYVISRSAIRKMKTSQIDQVPESDLFKLDVHKDGIIVLGDQGLYVITQGTPIALVPNVSPSPEKATSILSTDGGSSLLIGDPENQRIIHISDTGGLIRQYVHPLLSDIVNIVATESHIYVL
;
A
#
# COMPACT_ATOMS: atom_id res chain seq x y z
N GLN A 1 18.85 31.34 50.52
CA GLN A 1 17.85 32.23 49.88
C GLN A 1 17.89 32.19 48.35
N MET A 2 19.02 32.15 47.69
CA MET A 2 19.08 32.03 46.21
C MET A 2 18.71 30.63 45.69
N TYR A 3 18.99 29.59 46.48
CA TYR A 3 18.65 28.21 46.11
C TYR A 3 17.16 27.92 46.27
N GLU A 4 16.51 28.48 47.26
CA GLU A 4 15.06 28.35 47.50
C GLU A 4 14.24 29.10 46.47
N ALA A 5 14.67 30.29 46.03
CA ALA A 5 14.00 31.04 44.97
C ALA A 5 14.02 30.31 43.62
N ASN A 6 15.14 29.67 43.24
CA ASN A 6 15.25 28.88 42.02
C ASN A 6 14.40 27.60 42.04
N GLN A 7 14.26 26.97 43.21
CA GLN A 7 13.37 25.83 43.37
C GLN A 7 11.90 26.21 43.24
N PHE A 8 11.52 27.34 43.85
CA PHE A 8 10.13 27.84 43.80
C PHE A 8 9.71 28.24 42.37
N ASP A 9 10.57 28.88 41.60
CA ASP A 9 10.34 29.22 40.19
C ASP A 9 10.26 27.95 39.30
N PHE A 10 11.09 26.95 39.62
CA PHE A 10 11.04 25.65 38.92
C PHE A 10 9.72 24.93 39.16
N TRP A 11 9.24 24.85 40.40
CA TRP A 11 7.96 24.23 40.74
C TRP A 11 6.77 24.96 40.12
N ASN A 12 6.71 26.27 40.18
CA ASN A 12 5.64 27.07 39.57
C ASN A 12 5.56 26.88 38.06
N LYS A 13 6.71 26.80 37.39
CA LYS A 13 6.76 26.59 35.93
C LYS A 13 6.27 25.20 35.54
N HIS A 14 6.64 24.17 36.29
CA HIS A 14 6.14 22.79 36.04
C HIS A 14 4.65 22.66 36.28
N GLU A 15 4.14 23.26 37.34
CA GLU A 15 2.74 23.24 37.68
C GLU A 15 1.87 23.90 36.59
N HIS A 16 2.34 24.99 36.04
CA HIS A 16 1.68 25.67 34.92
C HIS A 16 1.64 24.79 33.66
N ILE A 17 2.74 24.16 33.28
CA ILE A 17 2.80 23.25 32.12
C ILE A 17 1.88 22.05 32.31
N ILE A 18 1.85 21.46 33.50
CA ILE A 18 0.95 20.36 33.83
C ILE A 18 -0.53 20.78 33.71
N LEU A 19 -0.87 21.96 34.24
CA LEU A 19 -2.26 22.45 34.18
C LEU A 19 -2.72 22.71 32.74
N GLU A 20 -1.86 23.31 31.94
CA GLU A 20 -2.12 23.55 30.51
C GLU A 20 -2.33 22.26 29.74
N ALA A 21 -1.47 21.27 29.94
CA ALA A 21 -1.58 19.97 29.31
C ALA A 21 -2.88 19.24 29.70
N LYS A 22 -3.26 19.29 30.99
CA LYS A 22 -4.53 18.74 31.47
C LYS A 22 -5.75 19.42 30.83
N LEU A 23 -5.73 20.75 30.75
CA LEU A 23 -6.82 21.52 30.17
C LEU A 23 -7.01 21.17 28.69
N GLN A 24 -5.92 21.17 27.93
CA GLN A 24 -5.97 20.86 26.50
C GLN A 24 -6.40 19.41 26.25
N ALA A 25 -5.89 18.45 27.03
CA ALA A 25 -6.31 17.06 26.95
C ALA A 25 -7.81 16.88 27.22
N SER A 26 -8.31 17.49 28.28
CA SER A 26 -9.74 17.42 28.63
C SER A 26 -10.64 18.07 27.57
N GLN A 27 -10.24 19.21 27.01
CA GLN A 27 -10.96 19.87 25.92
C GLN A 27 -11.00 19.01 24.66
N SER A 28 -9.86 18.37 24.31
CA SER A 28 -9.75 17.49 23.14
C SER A 28 -10.65 16.26 23.26
N LEU A 29 -10.73 15.66 24.46
CA LEU A 29 -11.65 14.55 24.74
C LEU A 29 -13.11 14.98 24.61
N LEU A 30 -13.45 16.17 25.10
CA LEU A 30 -14.81 16.71 25.02
C LEU A 30 -15.23 16.95 23.56
N VAL A 31 -14.37 17.57 22.75
CA VAL A 31 -14.63 17.82 21.33
C VAL A 31 -14.79 16.51 20.54
N ALA A 32 -14.09 15.46 20.97
CA ALA A 32 -14.11 14.16 20.33
C ALA A 32 -15.21 13.20 20.85
N GLN A 33 -16.22 13.67 21.56
CA GLN A 33 -17.31 12.85 22.14
C GLN A 33 -18.25 12.31 21.08
N GLY A 34 -18.15 12.09 19.97
CA GLY A 34 -19.00 11.45 18.97
C GLY A 34 -18.43 10.14 18.44
N ASN A 35 -19.24 9.35 17.77
CA ASN A 35 -18.79 8.12 17.11
C ASN A 35 -18.14 8.37 15.73
N SER A 36 -18.24 9.58 15.20
CA SER A 36 -17.68 10.00 13.92
C SER A 36 -17.16 11.44 14.00
N PRO A 37 -16.07 11.68 14.75
CA PRO A 37 -15.52 13.02 14.87
C PRO A 37 -14.96 13.49 13.54
N SER A 38 -14.94 14.82 13.36
CA SER A 38 -14.32 15.45 12.20
C SER A 38 -12.80 15.20 12.15
N ALA A 39 -12.18 15.42 10.99
CA ALA A 39 -10.73 15.40 10.87
C ALA A 39 -10.05 16.36 11.86
N GLU A 40 -10.66 17.54 12.09
CA GLU A 40 -10.20 18.51 13.06
C GLU A 40 -10.23 17.98 14.51
N SER A 41 -11.29 17.28 14.91
CA SER A 41 -11.38 16.65 16.24
C SER A 41 -10.29 15.58 16.43
N ARG A 42 -9.97 14.82 15.39
CA ARG A 42 -8.88 13.83 15.42
C ARG A 42 -7.52 14.51 15.56
N ALA A 43 -7.26 15.54 14.74
CA ALA A 43 -6.01 16.30 14.81
C ALA A 43 -5.80 16.92 16.20
N THR A 44 -6.88 17.41 16.82
CA THR A 44 -6.85 17.97 18.19
C THR A 44 -6.47 16.89 19.23
N LEU A 45 -6.98 15.65 19.09
CA LEU A 45 -6.60 14.55 19.98
C LEU A 45 -5.12 14.16 19.82
N HIS A 46 -4.61 14.07 18.58
CA HIS A 46 -3.19 13.78 18.34
C HIS A 46 -2.28 14.88 18.88
N SER A 47 -2.67 16.15 18.72
CA SER A 47 -1.94 17.29 19.30
C SER A 47 -1.91 17.22 20.85
N ALA A 48 -3.03 16.87 21.46
CA ALA A 48 -3.09 16.69 22.92
C ALA A 48 -2.24 15.51 23.41
N GLN A 49 -2.22 14.39 22.67
CA GLN A 49 -1.35 13.25 22.97
C GLN A 49 0.13 13.66 22.96
N GLN A 50 0.54 14.39 21.92
CA GLN A 50 1.94 14.86 21.80
C GLN A 50 2.29 15.79 22.97
N MET A 51 1.43 16.75 23.30
CA MET A 51 1.66 17.67 24.43
C MET A 51 1.78 16.93 25.76
N LEU A 52 0.94 15.92 26.02
CA LEU A 52 1.05 15.10 27.24
C LEU A 52 2.40 14.34 27.28
N THR A 53 2.82 13.78 26.14
CA THR A 53 4.12 13.09 26.04
C THR A 53 5.26 14.06 26.32
N ASP A 54 5.27 15.24 25.73
CA ASP A 54 6.30 16.26 25.95
C ASP A 54 6.32 16.75 27.40
N THR A 55 5.13 16.94 27.99
CA THR A 55 5.00 17.32 29.39
C THR A 55 5.55 16.26 30.33
N LEU A 56 5.23 14.98 30.13
CA LEU A 56 5.76 13.87 30.91
C LEU A 56 7.28 13.75 30.78
N ASN A 57 7.84 13.99 29.58
CA ASN A 57 9.29 14.01 29.36
C ASN A 57 10.00 15.13 30.16
N ILE A 58 9.33 16.25 30.37
CA ILE A 58 9.86 17.40 31.13
C ILE A 58 9.66 17.23 32.64
N THR A 59 8.46 16.79 33.05
CA THR A 59 8.04 16.77 34.45
C THR A 59 8.29 15.45 35.18
N GLY A 60 8.58 14.40 34.41
CA GLY A 60 8.65 13.03 34.90
C GLY A 60 7.26 12.38 35.07
N THR A 61 7.23 11.27 35.83
CA THR A 61 6.00 10.51 36.09
C THR A 61 4.94 11.33 36.81
N ASN A 62 3.72 11.39 36.25
CA ASN A 62 2.56 12.03 36.84
C ASN A 62 1.32 11.18 36.53
N THR A 63 0.74 10.57 37.56
CA THR A 63 -0.35 9.61 37.42
C THR A 63 -1.60 10.18 36.75
N GLU A 64 -1.88 11.49 36.93
CA GLU A 64 -3.03 12.12 36.30
C GLU A 64 -2.80 12.40 34.81
N LEU A 65 -1.57 12.83 34.44
CA LEU A 65 -1.19 12.98 33.02
C LEU A 65 -1.15 11.65 32.31
N GLU A 66 -0.61 10.61 32.93
CA GLU A 66 -0.57 9.24 32.39
C GLU A 66 -2.00 8.69 32.19
N ALA A 67 -2.90 8.94 33.12
CA ALA A 67 -4.31 8.55 32.98
C ALA A 67 -4.98 9.26 31.80
N LEU A 68 -4.78 10.58 31.65
CA LEU A 68 -5.29 11.34 30.52
C LEU A 68 -4.66 10.91 29.19
N GLN A 69 -3.38 10.61 29.18
CA GLN A 69 -2.69 10.10 27.99
C GLN A 69 -3.28 8.76 27.55
N ASN A 70 -3.53 7.85 28.49
CA ASN A 70 -4.15 6.56 28.19
C ASN A 70 -5.60 6.73 27.68
N GLU A 71 -6.36 7.66 28.25
CA GLU A 71 -7.73 7.94 27.80
C GLU A 71 -7.75 8.52 26.38
N ILE A 72 -6.86 9.47 26.07
CA ILE A 72 -6.70 10.03 24.72
C ILE A 72 -6.27 8.94 23.74
N LEU A 73 -5.27 8.12 24.09
CA LEU A 73 -4.78 7.03 23.25
C LEU A 73 -5.90 6.01 22.96
N LEU A 74 -6.69 5.64 23.97
CA LEU A 74 -7.84 4.76 23.79
C LEU A 74 -8.88 5.40 22.85
N ARG A 75 -9.10 6.71 22.99
CA ARG A 75 -10.06 7.43 22.15
C ARG A 75 -9.57 7.51 20.69
N ILE A 76 -8.31 7.86 20.46
CA ILE A 76 -7.67 7.85 19.14
C ILE A 76 -7.79 6.46 18.51
N THR A 77 -7.36 5.41 19.23
CA THR A 77 -7.41 4.02 18.74
C THR A 77 -8.84 3.62 18.35
N THR A 78 -9.84 4.01 19.15
CA THR A 78 -11.24 3.72 18.86
C THR A 78 -11.76 4.45 17.62
N LEU A 79 -11.42 5.73 17.49
CA LEU A 79 -11.88 6.58 16.39
C LEU A 79 -11.15 6.28 15.08
N ASP A 80 -9.87 6.00 15.17
CA ASP A 80 -9.02 5.64 14.03
C ASP A 80 -9.11 4.15 13.72
N LYS A 81 -9.93 3.39 14.46
CA LYS A 81 -10.14 1.96 14.26
C LYS A 81 -8.82 1.20 14.10
N THR A 82 -7.84 1.56 14.93
CA THR A 82 -6.47 1.04 14.86
C THR A 82 -6.39 -0.37 15.44
N THR A 83 -5.73 -1.26 14.73
CA THR A 83 -5.37 -2.60 15.15
C THR A 83 -3.84 -2.71 15.17
N LEU A 84 -3.26 -2.93 16.33
CA LEU A 84 -1.84 -3.22 16.47
C LEU A 84 -1.60 -4.68 16.06
N LEU A 85 -0.73 -4.89 15.09
CA LEU A 85 -0.32 -6.22 14.69
C LEU A 85 0.76 -6.73 15.65
N THR A 86 0.60 -7.94 16.19
CA THR A 86 1.54 -8.52 17.16
C THR A 86 2.31 -9.71 16.60
N ASP A 87 1.70 -10.43 15.64
CA ASP A 87 2.21 -11.69 15.12
C ASP A 87 2.38 -11.61 13.60
N LEU A 88 3.46 -10.97 13.15
CA LEU A 88 3.83 -11.01 11.73
C LEU A 88 4.62 -12.29 11.44
N LYS A 89 4.20 -12.99 10.38
CA LYS A 89 4.88 -14.20 9.93
C LYS A 89 5.72 -13.87 8.68
N LEU A 90 6.99 -14.17 8.75
CA LEU A 90 7.86 -14.10 7.57
C LEU A 90 7.53 -15.27 6.63
N VAL A 91 7.09 -14.95 5.41
CA VAL A 91 6.74 -15.95 4.38
C VAL A 91 7.95 -16.29 3.52
N LEU A 92 8.71 -15.29 3.09
CA LEU A 92 9.90 -15.45 2.26
C LEU A 92 10.97 -14.49 2.76
N ALA A 93 12.16 -15.02 3.03
CA ALA A 93 13.34 -14.20 3.30
C ALA A 93 14.29 -14.25 2.10
N PRO A 94 15.00 -13.16 1.79
CA PRO A 94 16.15 -13.22 0.91
C PRO A 94 17.13 -14.29 1.42
N SER A 95 17.77 -15.01 0.50
CA SER A 95 18.82 -15.92 0.91
C SER A 95 19.91 -15.14 1.64
N PRO A 96 20.40 -15.61 2.81
CA PRO A 96 21.50 -14.94 3.54
C PRO A 96 22.79 -14.82 2.71
N LEU A 97 22.89 -15.60 1.64
CA LEU A 97 24.03 -15.62 0.73
C LEU A 97 23.87 -14.64 -0.46
N ASP A 98 22.66 -14.12 -0.66
CA ASP A 98 22.38 -13.19 -1.77
C ASP A 98 21.78 -11.88 -1.21
N THR A 99 22.66 -10.93 -0.95
CA THR A 99 22.31 -9.59 -0.45
C THR A 99 21.70 -8.69 -1.52
N ASN A 100 21.64 -9.17 -2.79
CA ASN A 100 21.17 -8.39 -3.94
C ASN A 100 19.75 -8.76 -4.37
N VAL A 101 19.03 -9.59 -3.61
CA VAL A 101 17.63 -9.92 -3.94
C VAL A 101 16.77 -8.68 -3.75
N HIS A 102 16.05 -8.31 -4.79
CA HIS A 102 15.10 -7.20 -4.77
C HIS A 102 13.76 -7.63 -5.37
N TYR A 103 12.77 -7.78 -4.50
CA TYR A 103 11.42 -8.11 -4.92
C TYR A 103 10.70 -6.83 -5.39
N GLY A 104 10.36 -6.77 -6.68
CA GLY A 104 9.77 -5.57 -7.28
C GLY A 104 8.25 -5.53 -7.26
N SER A 105 7.62 -6.70 -7.42
CA SER A 105 6.17 -6.83 -7.44
C SER A 105 5.76 -8.22 -6.98
N PHE A 106 4.57 -8.34 -6.39
CA PHE A 106 3.98 -9.64 -6.11
C PHE A 106 2.46 -9.57 -6.21
N LEU A 107 1.83 -10.70 -6.43
CA LEU A 107 0.38 -10.84 -6.46
C LEU A 107 -0.04 -12.20 -5.89
N LEU A 108 -1.27 -12.29 -5.47
CA LEU A 108 -1.88 -13.53 -5.00
C LEU A 108 -3.03 -13.91 -5.94
N ALA A 109 -2.89 -15.04 -6.57
CA ALA A 109 -3.91 -15.55 -7.49
C ALA A 109 -3.85 -17.07 -7.57
N ASN A 110 -5.01 -17.70 -7.72
CA ASN A 110 -5.15 -19.14 -7.85
C ASN A 110 -4.50 -19.94 -6.69
N ASN A 111 -4.58 -19.41 -5.46
CA ASN A 111 -3.94 -19.92 -4.23
C ASN A 111 -2.40 -19.96 -4.26
N HIS A 112 -1.78 -19.24 -5.19
CA HIS A 112 -0.33 -19.11 -5.28
C HIS A 112 0.07 -17.65 -5.05
N LEU A 113 1.18 -17.47 -4.36
CA LEU A 113 1.87 -16.19 -4.30
C LEU A 113 2.89 -16.15 -5.45
N TRP A 114 2.76 -15.13 -6.28
CA TRP A 114 3.64 -14.87 -7.42
C TRP A 114 4.52 -13.68 -7.10
N ILE A 115 5.82 -13.82 -7.31
CA ILE A 115 6.79 -12.79 -6.92
C ILE A 115 7.72 -12.53 -8.10
N LEU A 116 7.90 -11.25 -8.43
CA LEU A 116 8.90 -10.78 -9.35
C LEU A 116 10.18 -10.43 -8.60
N GLU A 117 11.27 -11.12 -8.88
CA GLU A 117 12.61 -10.77 -8.43
C GLU A 117 13.30 -9.93 -9.53
N SER A 118 13.51 -8.65 -9.25
CA SER A 118 13.90 -7.66 -10.26
C SER A 118 15.36 -7.77 -10.67
N ASN A 119 16.27 -8.21 -9.79
CA ASN A 119 17.69 -8.26 -10.07
C ASN A 119 18.09 -9.50 -10.87
N SER A 120 17.62 -10.68 -10.49
CA SER A 120 17.83 -11.91 -11.27
C SER A 120 17.00 -11.90 -12.55
N GLY A 121 15.87 -11.24 -12.54
CA GLY A 121 14.90 -11.26 -13.63
C GLY A 121 14.12 -12.57 -13.66
N GLU A 122 13.73 -13.04 -12.49
CA GLU A 122 12.97 -14.27 -12.30
C GLU A 122 11.55 -13.96 -11.82
N VAL A 123 10.61 -14.83 -12.18
CA VAL A 123 9.29 -14.85 -11.55
C VAL A 123 9.14 -16.17 -10.82
N LEU A 124 8.85 -16.04 -9.52
CA LEU A 124 8.72 -17.13 -8.58
C LEU A 124 7.23 -17.42 -8.30
N LYS A 125 6.92 -18.69 -8.13
CA LYS A 125 5.62 -19.17 -7.63
C LYS A 125 5.84 -19.85 -6.28
N ILE A 126 5.01 -19.52 -5.31
CA ILE A 126 4.96 -20.17 -4.00
C ILE A 126 3.58 -20.78 -3.85
N ASP A 127 3.53 -22.09 -3.69
CA ASP A 127 2.32 -22.84 -3.41
C ASP A 127 1.95 -22.70 -1.94
N ASP A 128 0.66 -22.51 -1.67
CA ASP A 128 0.10 -22.45 -0.33
C ASP A 128 0.86 -21.53 0.63
N ALA A 129 0.71 -20.21 0.43
CA ALA A 129 1.31 -19.18 1.29
C ALA A 129 0.92 -19.29 2.80
N SER A 130 0.06 -20.23 3.17
CA SER A 130 -0.28 -20.57 4.56
C SER A 130 0.63 -21.62 5.18
N SER A 131 1.39 -22.38 4.38
CA SER A 131 2.27 -23.45 4.87
C SER A 131 3.46 -22.91 5.67
N SER A 132 4.10 -23.75 6.46
CA SER A 132 5.30 -23.36 7.24
C SER A 132 6.62 -23.53 6.48
N GLN A 133 6.59 -24.14 5.30
CA GLN A 133 7.76 -24.33 4.45
C GLN A 133 7.44 -23.84 3.04
N TYR A 134 8.04 -22.71 2.69
CA TYR A 134 7.87 -22.09 1.39
C TYR A 134 9.06 -22.47 0.51
N VAL A 135 8.81 -23.25 -0.54
CA VAL A 135 9.81 -23.55 -1.57
C VAL A 135 9.36 -22.81 -2.84
N PRO A 136 10.05 -21.74 -3.24
CA PRO A 136 9.72 -21.04 -4.47
C PRO A 136 10.06 -21.91 -5.68
N GLU A 137 9.15 -21.98 -6.64
CA GLU A 137 9.36 -22.55 -7.96
C GLU A 137 9.64 -21.41 -8.95
N VAL A 138 10.73 -21.52 -9.72
CA VAL A 138 11.06 -20.54 -10.76
C VAL A 138 10.23 -20.82 -12.00
N ILE A 139 9.35 -19.89 -12.37
CA ILE A 139 8.44 -20.01 -13.51
C ILE A 139 9.01 -19.32 -14.76
N PHE A 140 9.67 -18.19 -14.58
CA PHE A 140 10.20 -17.38 -15.67
C PHE A 140 11.62 -16.94 -15.35
N VAL A 141 12.49 -16.95 -16.37
CA VAL A 141 13.89 -16.51 -16.26
C VAL A 141 14.21 -15.61 -17.44
N ARG A 142 14.83 -14.48 -17.20
CA ARG A 142 15.32 -13.60 -18.27
C ARG A 142 16.38 -14.30 -19.13
N GLY A 143 16.39 -13.98 -20.43
CA GLY A 143 17.36 -14.53 -21.38
C GLY A 143 17.02 -15.94 -21.87
N VAL A 144 16.00 -16.59 -21.34
CA VAL A 144 15.52 -17.89 -21.82
C VAL A 144 14.62 -17.69 -23.04
N THR A 145 14.67 -18.62 -23.98
CA THR A 145 13.80 -18.61 -25.16
C THR A 145 12.57 -19.49 -24.93
N TYR A 146 11.39 -18.86 -24.89
CA TYR A 146 10.10 -19.55 -24.75
C TYR A 146 9.41 -19.64 -26.10
N GLN A 147 9.21 -20.85 -26.62
CA GLN A 147 8.59 -21.11 -27.92
C GLN A 147 9.17 -20.26 -29.09
N GLY A 148 10.49 -20.12 -29.13
CA GLY A 148 11.18 -19.36 -30.17
C GLY A 148 11.25 -17.83 -29.94
N VAL A 149 10.68 -17.32 -28.84
CA VAL A 149 10.72 -15.90 -28.48
C VAL A 149 11.67 -15.72 -27.28
N PRO A 150 12.78 -14.96 -27.44
CA PRO A 150 13.65 -14.66 -26.32
C PRO A 150 12.95 -13.75 -25.32
N SER A 151 13.08 -14.08 -24.03
CA SER A 151 12.64 -13.25 -22.91
C SER A 151 13.69 -12.20 -22.58
N ASN A 152 13.24 -11.10 -22.01
CA ASN A 152 14.10 -10.09 -21.43
C ASN A 152 13.74 -9.89 -19.94
N THR A 153 14.34 -8.89 -19.29
CA THR A 153 14.08 -8.59 -17.88
C THR A 153 12.58 -8.35 -17.65
N PRO A 154 11.91 -9.15 -16.81
CA PRO A 154 10.53 -8.91 -16.47
C PRO A 154 10.44 -7.63 -15.63
N VAL A 155 9.41 -6.82 -15.87
CA VAL A 155 9.22 -5.53 -15.23
C VAL A 155 7.95 -5.47 -14.39
N ASP A 156 6.97 -6.33 -14.72
CA ASP A 156 5.75 -6.42 -13.92
C ASP A 156 5.02 -7.75 -14.20
N ILE A 157 4.12 -8.11 -13.27
CA ILE A 157 3.26 -9.30 -13.36
C ILE A 157 1.82 -8.94 -13.05
N ALA A 158 0.86 -9.59 -13.71
CA ALA A 158 -0.56 -9.44 -13.44
C ALA A 158 -1.30 -10.77 -13.65
N TRP A 159 -2.47 -10.91 -13.04
CA TRP A 159 -3.31 -12.10 -13.21
C TRP A 159 -4.49 -11.83 -14.13
N ASP A 160 -4.61 -12.61 -15.19
CA ASP A 160 -5.77 -12.62 -16.09
C ASP A 160 -6.82 -13.62 -15.57
N ASP A 161 -7.74 -13.12 -14.71
CA ASP A 161 -8.77 -13.94 -14.07
C ASP A 161 -9.65 -14.67 -15.08
N ARG A 162 -9.97 -14.01 -16.20
CA ARG A 162 -10.84 -14.58 -17.21
C ARG A 162 -10.26 -15.83 -17.86
N ARG A 163 -8.92 -15.87 -17.99
CA ARG A 163 -8.24 -17.01 -18.62
C ARG A 163 -7.44 -17.85 -17.64
N ASN A 164 -7.53 -17.53 -16.35
CA ASN A 164 -6.86 -18.21 -15.26
C ASN A 164 -5.35 -18.38 -15.54
N ARG A 165 -4.65 -17.28 -15.78
CA ARG A 165 -3.23 -17.29 -16.13
C ARG A 165 -2.47 -16.10 -15.60
N LEU A 166 -1.19 -16.31 -15.29
CA LEU A 166 -0.24 -15.24 -15.02
C LEU A 166 0.18 -14.57 -16.33
N LEU A 167 0.23 -13.28 -16.35
CA LEU A 167 0.85 -12.46 -17.39
C LEU A 167 2.16 -11.89 -16.87
N ILE A 168 3.23 -12.01 -17.64
CA ILE A 168 4.55 -11.50 -17.33
C ILE A 168 4.95 -10.53 -18.43
N LEU A 169 5.19 -9.28 -18.04
CA LEU A 169 5.61 -8.20 -18.95
C LEU A 169 7.12 -8.04 -18.88
N ASP A 170 7.81 -8.10 -20.03
CA ASP A 170 9.23 -7.80 -20.09
C ASP A 170 9.51 -6.33 -20.49
N ILE A 171 10.75 -5.91 -20.31
CA ILE A 171 11.23 -4.55 -20.58
C ILE A 171 11.05 -4.11 -22.05
N ASN A 172 10.93 -5.05 -22.98
CA ASN A 172 10.69 -4.78 -24.40
C ASN A 172 9.19 -4.71 -24.73
N GLY A 173 8.31 -4.79 -23.73
CA GLY A 173 6.87 -4.78 -23.92
C GLY A 173 6.28 -6.10 -24.38
N LYS A 174 7.06 -7.18 -24.37
CA LYS A 174 6.54 -8.51 -24.67
C LYS A 174 5.78 -9.06 -23.47
N LEU A 175 4.66 -9.71 -23.75
CA LEU A 175 3.90 -10.45 -22.76
C LEU A 175 4.09 -11.95 -22.93
N PHE A 176 4.27 -12.61 -21.81
CA PHE A 176 4.25 -14.06 -21.69
C PHE A 176 3.07 -14.46 -20.79
N ALA A 177 2.38 -15.52 -21.19
CA ALA A 177 1.29 -16.09 -20.39
C ALA A 177 1.74 -17.44 -19.82
N SER A 178 1.41 -17.68 -18.56
CA SER A 178 1.73 -18.89 -17.82
C SER A 178 0.47 -19.42 -17.15
N ASP A 179 -0.01 -20.59 -17.52
CA ASP A 179 -1.30 -21.13 -17.10
C ASP A 179 -1.17 -22.54 -16.52
N PRO A 180 -2.14 -22.99 -15.67
CA PRO A 180 -2.10 -24.31 -15.06
C PRO A 180 -2.11 -25.47 -16.08
N THR A 181 -2.69 -25.28 -17.26
CA THR A 181 -2.80 -26.36 -18.28
C THR A 181 -1.47 -26.70 -18.93
N SER A 182 -0.49 -25.82 -18.79
CA SER A 182 0.88 -25.99 -19.26
C SER A 182 1.88 -26.14 -18.11
N GLU A 183 1.43 -26.53 -16.91
CA GLU A 183 2.29 -26.58 -15.73
C GLU A 183 3.03 -25.24 -15.52
N TYR A 184 2.33 -24.16 -15.80
CA TYR A 184 2.85 -22.79 -15.74
C TYR A 184 4.06 -22.50 -16.66
N GLN A 185 4.31 -23.30 -17.70
CA GLN A 185 5.35 -22.98 -18.68
C GLN A 185 4.97 -21.71 -19.47
N PRO A 186 5.83 -20.67 -19.52
CA PRO A 186 5.54 -19.43 -20.20
C PRO A 186 5.39 -19.58 -21.71
N LYS A 187 4.37 -18.94 -22.26
CA LYS A 187 4.09 -18.89 -23.71
C LYS A 187 4.01 -17.43 -24.15
N PRO A 188 4.71 -17.03 -25.21
CA PRO A 188 4.62 -15.65 -25.69
C PRO A 188 3.24 -15.35 -26.25
N ILE A 189 2.74 -14.14 -25.96
CA ILE A 189 1.55 -13.56 -26.57
C ILE A 189 1.98 -12.71 -27.76
N ALA A 190 1.37 -12.91 -28.93
CA ALA A 190 1.71 -12.15 -30.13
C ALA A 190 1.36 -10.66 -29.99
N GLY A 191 2.22 -9.78 -30.47
CA GLY A 191 2.17 -8.35 -30.28
C GLY A 191 3.07 -7.88 -29.13
N SER A 192 3.05 -6.59 -28.88
CA SER A 192 3.80 -5.97 -27.78
C SER A 192 3.04 -4.75 -27.24
N LEU A 193 3.30 -4.45 -25.98
CA LEU A 193 2.88 -3.21 -25.35
C LEU A 193 3.90 -2.11 -25.71
N SER A 194 3.39 -0.92 -26.03
CA SER A 194 4.29 0.23 -26.24
C SER A 194 4.75 0.73 -24.90
N LEU A 195 6.04 0.58 -24.61
CA LEU A 195 6.64 1.04 -23.37
C LEU A 195 7.46 2.30 -23.67
N SER A 196 7.29 3.36 -22.89
CA SER A 196 8.21 4.51 -22.90
C SER A 196 9.44 4.20 -22.04
N GLU A 197 10.58 4.81 -22.37
CA GLU A 197 11.87 4.52 -21.69
C GLU A 197 11.86 4.91 -20.20
N ASP A 198 11.04 5.91 -19.81
CA ASP A 198 10.98 6.47 -18.47
C ASP A 198 9.91 5.84 -17.55
N THR A 199 9.27 4.75 -17.94
CA THR A 199 8.13 4.22 -17.21
C THR A 199 8.53 3.29 -16.07
N LYS A 200 8.28 3.69 -14.82
CA LYS A 200 8.00 2.76 -13.73
C LYS A 200 6.67 2.09 -14.08
N ARG A 201 6.74 0.85 -14.52
CA ARG A 201 5.69 0.23 -15.30
C ARG A 201 4.78 -0.55 -14.39
N GLN A 202 3.49 -0.23 -14.42
CA GLN A 202 2.48 -1.05 -13.81
C GLN A 202 1.40 -1.36 -14.82
N PHE A 203 0.96 -2.60 -14.81
CA PHE A 203 -0.18 -3.00 -15.59
C PHE A 203 -1.14 -3.86 -14.77
N VAL A 204 -2.42 -3.70 -15.04
CA VAL A 204 -3.49 -4.50 -14.44
C VAL A 204 -4.42 -5.03 -15.52
N THR A 205 -5.15 -6.07 -15.19
CA THR A 205 -6.10 -6.72 -16.10
C THR A 205 -7.53 -6.54 -15.62
N THR A 206 -8.43 -6.23 -16.54
CA THR A 206 -9.88 -6.20 -16.29
C THR A 206 -10.61 -6.96 -17.41
N GLY A 207 -11.12 -8.13 -17.13
CA GLY A 207 -11.79 -8.94 -18.15
C GLY A 207 -10.89 -9.26 -19.35
N ASP A 208 -11.17 -8.65 -20.52
CA ASP A 208 -10.35 -8.80 -21.74
C ASP A 208 -9.36 -7.66 -21.94
N ALA A 209 -9.28 -6.71 -21.03
CA ALA A 209 -8.42 -5.56 -21.16
C ALA A 209 -7.17 -5.66 -20.28
N VAL A 210 -6.09 -5.10 -20.78
CA VAL A 210 -4.88 -4.76 -20.03
C VAL A 210 -4.77 -3.25 -20.02
N HIS A 211 -4.64 -2.68 -18.83
CA HIS A 211 -4.42 -1.24 -18.64
C HIS A 211 -2.98 -1.02 -18.22
N MET A 212 -2.31 -0.12 -18.86
CA MET A 212 -0.96 0.32 -18.52
C MET A 212 -0.98 1.79 -18.19
N LEU A 213 -0.31 2.15 -17.12
CA LEU A 213 -0.08 3.53 -16.73
C LEU A 213 1.38 3.89 -17.01
N SER A 214 1.60 4.99 -17.70
CA SER A 214 2.92 5.58 -17.92
C SER A 214 3.17 6.73 -16.94
N SER A 215 4.44 7.10 -16.74
CA SER A 215 4.86 8.15 -15.79
C SER A 215 4.28 9.54 -16.09
N ASP A 216 3.89 9.79 -17.33
CA ASP A 216 3.23 11.01 -17.80
C ASP A 216 1.70 11.02 -17.54
N GLY A 217 1.17 10.05 -16.79
CA GLY A 217 -0.26 9.94 -16.49
C GLY A 217 -1.11 9.42 -17.65
N VAL A 218 -0.50 8.81 -18.66
CA VAL A 218 -1.24 8.22 -19.78
C VAL A 218 -1.63 6.79 -19.46
N VAL A 219 -2.92 6.49 -19.49
CA VAL A 219 -3.45 5.13 -19.43
C VAL A 219 -3.68 4.61 -20.84
N THR A 220 -2.93 3.58 -21.22
CA THR A 220 -3.13 2.86 -22.48
C THR A 220 -3.86 1.55 -22.22
N THR A 221 -4.98 1.35 -22.90
CA THR A 221 -5.76 0.11 -22.80
C THR A 221 -5.53 -0.75 -24.03
N TYR A 222 -5.24 -2.01 -23.77
CA TYR A 222 -5.09 -3.06 -24.79
C TYR A 222 -6.17 -4.12 -24.60
N VAL A 223 -6.61 -4.73 -25.68
CA VAL A 223 -7.42 -5.95 -25.64
C VAL A 223 -6.51 -7.14 -25.76
N ILE A 224 -6.65 -8.08 -24.83
CA ILE A 224 -5.91 -9.31 -24.81
C ILE A 224 -6.80 -10.48 -25.22
N SER A 225 -6.31 -11.33 -26.10
CA SER A 225 -6.91 -12.61 -26.46
C SER A 225 -6.09 -13.76 -25.87
N ARG A 226 -6.42 -15.00 -26.25
CA ARG A 226 -5.64 -16.16 -25.83
C ARG A 226 -4.19 -16.09 -26.29
N SER A 227 -3.93 -15.57 -27.49
CA SER A 227 -2.62 -15.60 -28.14
C SER A 227 -2.12 -14.27 -28.68
N ALA A 228 -2.89 -13.19 -28.57
CA ALA A 228 -2.51 -11.89 -29.10
C ALA A 228 -2.99 -10.73 -28.25
N ILE A 229 -2.25 -9.62 -28.32
CA ILE A 229 -2.62 -8.34 -27.70
C ILE A 229 -2.70 -7.26 -28.78
N ARG A 230 -3.64 -6.35 -28.63
CA ARG A 230 -3.85 -5.23 -29.57
C ARG A 230 -4.21 -3.96 -28.80
N LYS A 231 -3.54 -2.86 -29.13
CA LYS A 231 -3.87 -1.53 -28.61
C LYS A 231 -5.30 -1.16 -28.98
N MET A 232 -6.07 -0.71 -28.01
CA MET A 232 -7.46 -0.30 -28.19
C MET A 232 -7.60 1.22 -28.14
N LYS A 233 -7.20 1.84 -27.04
CA LYS A 233 -7.30 3.27 -26.83
C LYS A 233 -6.18 3.79 -25.92
N THR A 234 -5.96 5.08 -25.96
CA THR A 234 -5.12 5.82 -25.01
C THR A 234 -5.98 6.91 -24.41
N SER A 235 -5.92 7.08 -23.11
CA SER A 235 -6.61 8.14 -22.36
C SER A 235 -5.59 8.89 -21.54
N GLN A 236 -5.53 10.21 -21.71
CA GLN A 236 -4.75 11.08 -20.85
C GLN A 236 -5.53 11.31 -19.56
N ILE A 237 -4.83 11.23 -18.43
CA ILE A 237 -5.38 11.62 -17.15
C ILE A 237 -4.94 13.07 -16.91
N ASP A 238 -5.64 14.01 -17.50
CA ASP A 238 -5.27 15.44 -17.55
C ASP A 238 -5.19 16.11 -16.14
N GLN A 239 -5.60 15.41 -15.08
CA GLN A 239 -5.68 15.94 -13.73
C GLN A 239 -4.82 15.18 -12.72
N VAL A 240 -4.14 14.12 -13.11
CA VAL A 240 -3.15 13.47 -12.26
C VAL A 240 -1.82 14.19 -12.51
N PRO A 241 -1.29 14.92 -11.54
CA PRO A 241 0.00 15.57 -11.68
C PRO A 241 1.09 14.57 -12.07
N GLU A 242 2.09 15.01 -12.82
CA GLU A 242 3.29 14.23 -13.07
C GLU A 242 3.86 13.77 -11.71
N SER A 243 4.03 12.48 -11.56
CA SER A 243 4.44 11.86 -10.31
C SER A 243 5.42 10.72 -10.59
N ASP A 244 6.41 10.59 -9.73
CA ASP A 244 7.37 9.48 -9.80
C ASP A 244 6.82 8.15 -9.28
N LEU A 245 5.69 8.19 -8.57
CA LEU A 245 5.07 7.03 -7.94
C LEU A 245 3.64 6.85 -8.44
N PHE A 246 3.46 6.02 -9.44
CA PHE A 246 2.14 5.59 -9.85
C PHE A 246 1.95 4.11 -9.49
N LYS A 247 0.90 3.81 -8.75
CA LYS A 247 0.38 2.47 -8.53
C LYS A 247 -1.00 2.39 -9.16
N LEU A 248 -1.27 1.28 -9.80
CA LEU A 248 -2.49 1.03 -10.54
C LEU A 248 -3.15 -0.25 -10.01
N ASP A 249 -4.46 -0.21 -9.79
CA ASP A 249 -5.23 -1.42 -9.51
C ASP A 249 -6.63 -1.33 -10.14
N VAL A 250 -7.34 -2.44 -10.13
CA VAL A 250 -8.71 -2.55 -10.64
C VAL A 250 -9.69 -2.08 -9.59
N HIS A 251 -10.68 -1.28 -9.99
CA HIS A 251 -11.73 -0.81 -9.09
C HIS A 251 -13.10 -0.92 -9.78
N LYS A 252 -13.95 -1.82 -9.32
CA LYS A 252 -15.28 -2.06 -9.92
C LYS A 252 -15.22 -2.04 -11.47
N ASP A 253 -15.86 -1.06 -12.09
CA ASP A 253 -15.93 -0.88 -13.54
C ASP A 253 -14.82 0.03 -14.10
N GLY A 254 -13.77 0.31 -13.31
CA GLY A 254 -12.69 1.21 -13.65
C GLY A 254 -11.35 0.78 -13.13
N ILE A 255 -10.48 1.75 -13.01
CA ILE A 255 -9.15 1.60 -12.41
C ILE A 255 -8.97 2.64 -11.31
N ILE A 256 -8.14 2.30 -10.34
CA ILE A 256 -7.69 3.23 -9.31
C ILE A 256 -6.19 3.49 -9.49
N VAL A 257 -5.82 4.74 -9.30
CA VAL A 257 -4.44 5.22 -9.44
C VAL A 257 -4.02 5.90 -8.15
N LEU A 258 -2.90 5.49 -7.62
CA LEU A 258 -2.19 6.16 -6.52
C LEU A 258 -1.00 6.91 -7.10
N GLY A 259 -0.95 8.22 -6.88
CA GLY A 259 0.18 9.08 -7.20
C GLY A 259 0.59 9.92 -6.00
N ASP A 260 1.66 10.69 -6.10
CA ASP A 260 2.18 11.54 -5.01
C ASP A 260 1.17 12.59 -4.52
N GLN A 261 0.23 12.97 -5.39
CA GLN A 261 -0.80 13.97 -5.08
C GLN A 261 -2.09 13.34 -4.54
N GLY A 262 -2.13 12.01 -4.36
CA GLY A 262 -3.27 11.30 -3.79
C GLY A 262 -3.80 10.15 -4.64
N LEU A 263 -5.05 9.83 -4.38
CA LEU A 263 -5.75 8.69 -4.92
C LEU A 263 -6.83 9.13 -5.90
N TYR A 264 -6.90 8.48 -7.06
CA TYR A 264 -7.86 8.81 -8.12
C TYR A 264 -8.57 7.55 -8.62
N VAL A 265 -9.89 7.60 -8.68
CA VAL A 265 -10.70 6.58 -9.34
C VAL A 265 -11.03 7.05 -10.75
N ILE A 266 -10.77 6.22 -11.74
CA ILE A 266 -11.00 6.53 -13.14
C ILE A 266 -12.10 5.60 -13.68
N THR A 267 -13.28 6.17 -13.82
CA THR A 267 -14.42 5.49 -14.43
C THR A 267 -14.74 6.16 -15.77
N GLN A 268 -14.81 5.39 -16.84
CA GLN A 268 -15.10 5.90 -18.19
C GLN A 268 -14.13 6.99 -18.71
N GLY A 269 -12.91 7.03 -18.13
CA GLY A 269 -11.86 7.96 -18.57
C GLY A 269 -11.82 9.29 -17.81
N THR A 270 -12.71 9.52 -16.85
CA THR A 270 -12.69 10.73 -16.01
C THR A 270 -12.10 10.39 -14.63
N PRO A 271 -11.01 11.03 -14.19
CA PRO A 271 -10.47 10.86 -12.86
C PRO A 271 -11.31 11.62 -11.82
N ILE A 272 -11.59 10.94 -10.71
CA ILE A 272 -12.26 11.53 -9.54
C ILE A 272 -11.32 11.30 -8.35
N ALA A 273 -10.94 12.39 -7.68
CA ALA A 273 -10.11 12.29 -6.47
C ALA A 273 -10.88 11.56 -5.37
N LEU A 274 -10.21 10.57 -4.76
CA LEU A 274 -10.69 9.86 -3.59
C LEU A 274 -9.85 10.29 -2.39
N VAL A 275 -10.47 11.00 -1.45
CA VAL A 275 -9.78 11.49 -0.25
C VAL A 275 -10.06 10.55 0.91
N PRO A 276 -9.05 9.80 1.40
CA PRO A 276 -9.21 8.97 2.59
C PRO A 276 -9.55 9.81 3.82
N ASN A 277 -10.61 9.44 4.55
CA ASN A 277 -10.97 10.11 5.80
C ASN A 277 -10.16 9.52 6.96
N VAL A 278 -8.86 9.81 6.97
CA VAL A 278 -7.91 9.32 7.99
C VAL A 278 -6.95 10.44 8.41
N SER A 279 -6.41 10.33 9.62
CA SER A 279 -5.40 11.25 10.13
C SER A 279 -4.21 10.46 10.71
N PRO A 280 -2.96 10.86 10.39
CA PRO A 280 -2.57 11.79 9.34
C PRO A 280 -2.95 11.30 7.94
N SER A 281 -2.97 12.19 6.94
CA SER A 281 -3.20 11.82 5.54
C SER A 281 -2.06 10.93 5.02
N PRO A 282 -2.32 9.92 4.18
CA PRO A 282 -1.26 9.08 3.61
C PRO A 282 -0.57 9.78 2.42
N GLU A 283 0.22 10.82 2.70
CA GLU A 283 0.85 11.65 1.66
C GLU A 283 1.93 10.93 0.85
N LYS A 284 2.55 9.90 1.43
CA LYS A 284 3.60 9.08 0.79
C LYS A 284 3.22 7.62 0.70
N ALA A 285 1.96 7.36 0.39
CA ALA A 285 1.51 6.00 0.16
C ALA A 285 2.27 5.36 -1.00
N THR A 286 2.68 4.10 -0.83
CA THR A 286 3.52 3.37 -1.80
C THR A 286 2.79 2.26 -2.51
N SER A 287 1.65 1.81 -1.98
CA SER A 287 0.89 0.71 -2.54
C SER A 287 -0.61 0.88 -2.36
N ILE A 288 -1.35 0.29 -3.27
CA ILE A 288 -2.82 0.24 -3.24
C ILE A 288 -3.26 -1.14 -3.70
N LEU A 289 -4.29 -1.65 -3.06
CA LEU A 289 -4.97 -2.88 -3.43
C LEU A 289 -6.49 -2.70 -3.30
N SER A 290 -7.20 -2.99 -4.35
CA SER A 290 -8.66 -3.08 -4.34
C SER A 290 -9.08 -4.44 -3.79
N THR A 291 -10.01 -4.45 -2.86
CA THR A 291 -10.54 -5.66 -2.22
C THR A 291 -12.06 -5.73 -2.35
N ASP A 292 -12.64 -6.87 -2.06
CA ASP A 292 -14.09 -7.09 -2.05
C ASP A 292 -14.77 -6.67 -3.36
N GLY A 293 -14.16 -7.00 -4.50
CA GLY A 293 -14.69 -6.62 -5.80
C GLY A 293 -14.74 -5.11 -6.06
N GLY A 294 -13.85 -4.35 -5.43
CA GLY A 294 -13.75 -2.90 -5.56
C GLY A 294 -14.59 -2.09 -4.58
N SER A 295 -15.17 -2.72 -3.55
CA SER A 295 -15.95 -2.01 -2.52
C SER A 295 -15.08 -1.46 -1.40
N SER A 296 -13.84 -1.90 -1.30
CA SER A 296 -12.87 -1.38 -0.33
C SER A 296 -11.43 -1.39 -0.89
N LEU A 297 -10.55 -0.67 -0.22
CA LEU A 297 -9.17 -0.44 -0.63
C LEU A 297 -8.24 -0.57 0.56
N LEU A 298 -7.10 -1.23 0.34
CA LEU A 298 -5.96 -1.22 1.24
C LEU A 298 -4.90 -0.27 0.68
N ILE A 299 -4.35 0.59 1.53
CA ILE A 299 -3.33 1.58 1.17
C ILE A 299 -2.13 1.38 2.09
N GLY A 300 -0.95 1.16 1.52
CA GLY A 300 0.30 1.11 2.27
C GLY A 300 0.84 2.51 2.53
N ASP A 301 0.98 2.86 3.80
CA ASP A 301 1.45 4.16 4.28
C ASP A 301 2.70 3.95 5.15
N PRO A 302 3.89 3.80 4.52
CA PRO A 302 5.14 3.49 5.21
C PRO A 302 5.58 4.61 6.16
N GLU A 303 5.33 5.86 5.84
CA GLU A 303 5.71 6.99 6.68
C GLU A 303 5.05 6.93 8.05
N ASN A 304 3.80 6.44 8.10
CA ASN A 304 3.05 6.24 9.34
C ASN A 304 3.04 4.77 9.81
N GLN A 305 3.87 3.90 9.20
CA GLN A 305 4.05 2.48 9.57
C GLN A 305 2.71 1.72 9.65
N ARG A 306 1.83 1.93 8.64
CA ARG A 306 0.49 1.37 8.67
C ARG A 306 -0.02 0.92 7.30
N ILE A 307 -1.05 0.08 7.35
CA ILE A 307 -1.94 -0.21 6.23
C ILE A 307 -3.31 0.38 6.58
N ILE A 308 -3.86 1.18 5.68
CA ILE A 308 -5.15 1.82 5.84
C ILE A 308 -6.18 1.06 5.00
N HIS A 309 -7.27 0.62 5.62
CA HIS A 309 -8.41 0.00 4.97
C HIS A 309 -9.57 1.02 4.91
N ILE A 310 -9.96 1.39 3.71
CA ILE A 310 -11.05 2.35 3.45
C ILE A 310 -12.13 1.74 2.57
N SER A 311 -13.33 2.30 2.63
CA SER A 311 -14.37 2.03 1.63
C SER A 311 -14.03 2.69 0.29
N ASP A 312 -14.73 2.31 -0.76
CA ASP A 312 -14.68 2.94 -2.09
C ASP A 312 -15.06 4.43 -2.11
N THR A 313 -15.66 4.92 -1.05
CA THR A 313 -15.99 6.34 -0.84
C THR A 313 -15.01 7.09 0.06
N GLY A 314 -13.91 6.45 0.46
CA GLY A 314 -12.87 7.03 1.32
C GLY A 314 -13.15 6.91 2.82
N GLY A 315 -14.26 6.30 3.22
CA GLY A 315 -14.60 6.09 4.64
C GLY A 315 -13.65 5.10 5.31
N LEU A 316 -13.07 5.48 6.46
CA LEU A 316 -12.18 4.61 7.22
C LEU A 316 -12.91 3.36 7.76
N ILE A 317 -12.42 2.20 7.37
CA ILE A 317 -12.86 0.89 7.88
C ILE A 317 -11.95 0.47 9.04
N ARG A 318 -10.62 0.47 8.82
CA ARG A 318 -9.62 0.04 9.81
C ARG A 318 -8.23 0.54 9.46
N GLN A 319 -7.34 0.59 10.45
CA GLN A 319 -5.91 0.76 10.27
C GLN A 319 -5.17 -0.40 10.93
N TYR A 320 -4.14 -0.91 10.28
CA TYR A 320 -3.24 -1.93 10.81
C TYR A 320 -1.86 -1.28 10.99
N VAL A 321 -1.31 -1.33 12.19
CA VAL A 321 -0.06 -0.63 12.54
C VAL A 321 0.99 -1.62 13.03
N HIS A 322 2.21 -1.51 12.50
CA HIS A 322 3.36 -2.25 12.97
C HIS A 322 4.67 -1.57 12.52
N PRO A 323 5.74 -1.51 13.33
CA PRO A 323 7.01 -0.87 12.95
C PRO A 323 7.64 -1.41 11.66
N LEU A 324 7.49 -2.71 11.36
CA LEU A 324 8.00 -3.32 10.13
C LEU A 324 7.24 -2.89 8.86
N LEU A 325 6.17 -2.10 8.98
CA LEU A 325 5.47 -1.53 7.84
C LEU A 325 6.11 -0.21 7.33
N SER A 326 7.27 0.19 7.88
CA SER A 326 8.03 1.38 7.44
C SER A 326 8.53 1.31 5.99
N ASP A 327 8.64 0.11 5.44
CA ASP A 327 9.26 -0.12 4.13
C ASP A 327 8.29 -0.81 3.14
N ILE A 328 6.99 -0.66 3.34
CA ILE A 328 5.98 -1.27 2.46
C ILE A 328 6.19 -0.81 1.01
N VAL A 329 6.38 -1.76 0.12
CA VAL A 329 6.46 -1.54 -1.34
C VAL A 329 5.18 -1.97 -2.03
N ASN A 330 4.58 -3.09 -1.57
CA ASN A 330 3.38 -3.65 -2.17
C ASN A 330 2.55 -4.42 -1.14
N ILE A 331 1.25 -4.58 -1.41
CA ILE A 331 0.29 -5.29 -0.57
C ILE A 331 -0.54 -6.22 -1.43
N VAL A 332 -0.77 -7.44 -0.96
CA VAL A 332 -1.81 -8.33 -1.47
C VAL A 332 -2.60 -8.92 -0.31
N ALA A 333 -3.85 -9.31 -0.53
CA ALA A 333 -4.71 -9.80 0.52
C ALA A 333 -5.59 -10.95 0.06
N THR A 334 -5.94 -11.82 1.01
CA THR A 334 -7.07 -12.74 0.97
C THR A 334 -8.16 -12.23 1.92
N GLU A 335 -9.25 -12.96 2.03
CA GLU A 335 -10.27 -12.71 3.06
C GLU A 335 -9.71 -12.78 4.50
N SER A 336 -8.64 -13.53 4.73
CA SER A 336 -8.10 -13.82 6.07
C SER A 336 -6.70 -13.27 6.34
N HIS A 337 -5.93 -12.93 5.32
CA HIS A 337 -4.54 -12.54 5.46
C HIS A 337 -4.18 -11.34 4.57
N ILE A 338 -3.32 -10.48 5.08
CA ILE A 338 -2.65 -9.42 4.32
C ILE A 338 -1.17 -9.81 4.22
N TYR A 339 -0.65 -9.83 3.01
CA TYR A 339 0.77 -10.05 2.72
C TYR A 339 1.39 -8.72 2.31
N VAL A 340 2.59 -8.46 2.80
CA VAL A 340 3.31 -7.20 2.60
C VAL A 340 4.71 -7.50 2.06
N LEU A 341 5.12 -6.72 1.06
CA LEU A 341 6.46 -6.71 0.50
C LEU A 341 7.16 -5.41 0.85
#